data_3e290511906f94b027b491b7a89c3d42
#
_entry.id   3e290511906f94b027b491b7a89c3d42
#
_cell.length_a   1.000
_cell.length_b   1.000
_cell.length_c   1.000
_cell.angle_alpha   90.00
_cell.angle_beta   90.00
_cell.angle_gamma   90.00
#
_symmetry.space_group_name_H-M   'P 1'
#
loop_
_entity.id
_entity.type
_entity.pdbx_description
1 polymer ?
#
loop_
_entity_poly.entity_id
_entity_poly.type
_entity_poly.pdbx_seq_one_letter_code
_entity_poly.pdbx_strand_id
1 'polypeptide(L)'
;MIGGVLTLTAVSLGSQAQAASYGTPSLSLSAAYLSGAVGATADPAVNVTVAQSGADAGALTVTVTKSSKTAVATTADVSVTGTGATRKVVVAARAQGYTDLTVKVTGVDGQTATKTLHYAASAAVQYASDSRYFTGSSDASAAVDAGGGYTIVADDESNVLRLYDRSVSGAPVRTWDFSSNIGASKEIDIEGATRVGDTIYWTGSLGNNKDGEYKADRNTVFTTTVTGSGASTALAYGRSYKKLRDNLVAWDKANGNRYGFAAGTADGQIPKEINGFNVEGLEFAPGSTTTAYVGFRAPLSPAVTGGKALIVPVTNFDKVLSSGTAATFGTPIELDLGGLAIRDIRKNASNQYLIVAGSWAADDNSDPYALYSWDGDPAHAPVKRLDLPTSDPGGWEAVVDVPDLTVSGARAQLITDDGSADLYGDGTEAKDLTHDEWKKSRATWFTVTN
;
A
#
# COMPACT_ATOMS: atom_id res chain seq x y z
N MET A 1 -59.50 29.75 83.27
CA MET A 1 -59.32 28.89 82.09
C MET A 1 -58.46 29.66 81.11
N ILE A 2 -57.20 29.29 81.02
CA ILE A 2 -56.22 29.95 80.16
C ILE A 2 -55.96 28.97 78.99
N GLY A 3 -56.40 29.30 77.78
CA GLY A 3 -56.20 28.54 76.58
C GLY A 3 -54.83 28.90 75.92
N GLY A 4 -53.89 27.93 75.91
CA GLY A 4 -52.61 28.08 75.21
C GLY A 4 -52.74 27.74 73.74
N VAL A 5 -52.36 28.66 72.86
CA VAL A 5 -52.29 28.50 71.45
C VAL A 5 -50.88 27.89 71.09
N LEU A 6 -50.83 26.68 70.55
CA LEU A 6 -49.63 26.04 70.07
C LEU A 6 -49.43 26.49 68.61
N THR A 7 -48.40 27.29 68.34
CA THR A 7 -47.99 27.64 66.97
C THR A 7 -47.03 26.60 66.47
N LEU A 8 -47.42 25.80 65.45
CA LEU A 8 -46.54 24.90 64.70
C LEU A 8 -45.79 25.73 63.67
N THR A 9 -44.47 25.88 63.86
CA THR A 9 -43.56 26.37 62.82
C THR A 9 -43.16 25.22 61.89
N ALA A 10 -43.61 25.29 60.65
CA ALA A 10 -43.15 24.34 59.61
C ALA A 10 -41.76 24.73 59.15
N VAL A 11 -40.75 23.93 59.47
CA VAL A 11 -39.42 24.09 58.92
C VAL A 11 -39.42 23.43 57.53
N SER A 12 -39.41 24.24 56.49
CA SER A 12 -39.18 23.77 55.11
C SER A 12 -37.71 23.39 54.98
N LEU A 13 -37.38 22.10 54.97
CA LEU A 13 -36.10 21.58 54.51
C LEU A 13 -36.05 21.76 53.00
N GLY A 14 -35.49 22.86 52.56
CA GLY A 14 -35.09 23.04 51.17
C GLY A 14 -33.94 22.05 50.86
N SER A 15 -34.21 21.00 50.12
CA SER A 15 -33.18 20.15 49.54
C SER A 15 -32.39 21.00 48.56
N GLN A 16 -31.22 21.49 48.97
CA GLN A 16 -30.26 22.04 48.02
C GLN A 16 -29.79 20.86 47.13
N ALA A 17 -30.17 20.90 45.83
CA ALA A 17 -29.60 20.02 44.85
C ALA A 17 -28.09 20.30 44.82
N GLN A 18 -27.30 19.36 45.27
CA GLN A 18 -25.83 19.44 45.20
C GLN A 18 -25.47 19.53 43.72
N ALA A 19 -24.83 20.62 43.31
CA ALA A 19 -24.38 20.82 41.94
C ALA A 19 -23.46 19.63 41.58
N ALA A 20 -23.73 18.96 40.46
CA ALA A 20 -22.92 17.87 40.00
C ALA A 20 -21.47 18.39 39.81
N SER A 21 -20.52 17.72 40.44
CA SER A 21 -19.08 18.03 40.26
C SER A 21 -18.57 17.25 39.06
N TYR A 22 -18.15 17.94 38.01
CA TYR A 22 -17.56 17.37 36.82
C TYR A 22 -16.04 17.53 36.86
N GLY A 23 -15.31 16.49 36.43
CA GLY A 23 -13.87 16.63 36.17
C GLY A 23 -13.58 17.40 34.90
N THR A 24 -12.32 17.75 34.67
CA THR A 24 -11.89 18.34 33.39
C THR A 24 -12.11 17.35 32.24
N PRO A 25 -12.72 17.77 31.11
CA PRO A 25 -12.89 16.90 29.97
C PRO A 25 -11.51 16.47 29.38
N SER A 26 -11.42 15.27 28.90
CA SER A 26 -10.25 14.73 28.24
C SER A 26 -10.52 14.42 26.78
N LEU A 27 -9.46 14.49 25.97
CA LEU A 27 -9.47 14.28 24.51
C LEU A 27 -8.21 13.54 24.10
N SER A 28 -8.36 12.44 23.35
CA SER A 28 -7.26 11.76 22.66
C SER A 28 -7.60 11.52 21.20
N LEU A 29 -6.60 11.55 20.34
CA LEU A 29 -6.68 11.22 18.91
C LEU A 29 -6.08 9.83 18.69
N SER A 30 -6.67 9.01 17.80
CA SER A 30 -6.10 7.72 17.42
C SER A 30 -4.77 7.86 16.66
N ALA A 31 -4.55 9.00 15.99
CA ALA A 31 -3.29 9.40 15.37
C ALA A 31 -3.13 10.92 15.48
N ALA A 32 -1.92 11.39 15.72
CA ALA A 32 -1.60 12.82 15.73
C ALA A 32 -1.43 13.39 14.32
N TYR A 33 -1.06 12.55 13.37
CA TYR A 33 -0.81 12.87 11.97
C TYR A 33 -1.83 12.19 11.08
N LEU A 34 -2.29 12.87 10.03
CA LEU A 34 -3.28 12.37 9.10
C LEU A 34 -2.93 12.84 7.68
N SER A 35 -3.05 11.95 6.71
CA SER A 35 -2.86 12.26 5.29
C SER A 35 -4.16 12.11 4.53
N GLY A 36 -4.52 13.12 3.75
CA GLY A 36 -5.61 13.12 2.79
C GLY A 36 -5.15 13.49 1.38
N ALA A 37 -6.09 13.68 0.47
CA ALA A 37 -5.83 14.13 -0.90
C ALA A 37 -6.94 15.04 -1.41
N VAL A 38 -6.58 16.02 -2.23
CA VAL A 38 -7.57 16.92 -2.83
C VAL A 38 -8.51 16.14 -3.74
N GLY A 39 -9.81 16.28 -3.50
CA GLY A 39 -10.85 15.61 -4.29
C GLY A 39 -11.08 14.13 -3.96
N ALA A 40 -10.37 13.56 -2.99
CA ALA A 40 -10.62 12.20 -2.53
C ALA A 40 -11.98 12.09 -1.84
N THR A 41 -12.71 11.00 -2.13
CA THR A 41 -14.05 10.74 -1.55
C THR A 41 -14.00 9.82 -0.34
N ALA A 42 -12.85 9.22 -0.06
CA ALA A 42 -12.61 8.26 1.01
C ALA A 42 -11.33 8.58 1.78
N ASP A 43 -11.17 9.84 2.18
CA ASP A 43 -10.06 10.28 3.01
C ASP A 43 -10.06 9.55 4.35
N PRO A 44 -8.88 9.28 4.91
CA PRO A 44 -8.78 8.59 6.19
C PRO A 44 -9.40 9.45 7.29
N ALA A 45 -9.87 8.78 8.35
CA ALA A 45 -10.44 9.41 9.49
C ALA A 45 -9.58 9.21 10.74
N VAL A 46 -9.57 10.23 11.61
CA VAL A 46 -9.05 10.10 12.96
C VAL A 46 -10.21 9.86 13.93
N ASN A 47 -10.07 8.84 14.77
CA ASN A 47 -10.97 8.63 15.89
C ASN A 47 -10.56 9.53 17.07
N VAL A 48 -11.55 10.23 17.62
CA VAL A 48 -11.39 11.12 18.77
C VAL A 48 -12.12 10.48 19.95
N THR A 49 -11.39 10.08 20.98
CA THR A 49 -11.99 9.56 22.20
C THR A 49 -12.09 10.67 23.22
N VAL A 50 -13.28 10.81 23.82
CA VAL A 50 -13.58 11.86 24.80
C VAL A 50 -14.17 11.27 26.08
N ALA A 51 -13.85 11.88 27.22
CA ALA A 51 -14.40 11.52 28.51
C ALA A 51 -14.41 12.74 29.45
N GLN A 52 -15.37 12.76 30.39
CA GLN A 52 -15.42 13.68 31.52
C GLN A 52 -16.01 12.96 32.72
N SER A 53 -15.29 13.00 33.84
CA SER A 53 -15.77 12.38 35.07
C SER A 53 -17.09 13.02 35.51
N GLY A 54 -18.08 12.21 35.84
CA GLY A 54 -19.41 12.65 36.25
C GLY A 54 -20.37 13.00 35.11
N ALA A 55 -19.94 12.90 33.83
CA ALA A 55 -20.75 13.19 32.66
C ALA A 55 -20.86 11.96 31.71
N ASP A 56 -21.98 11.88 30.98
CA ASP A 56 -22.10 10.98 29.84
C ASP A 56 -21.23 11.54 28.69
N ALA A 57 -20.39 10.69 28.14
CA ALA A 57 -19.54 11.04 27.01
C ALA A 57 -20.34 11.50 25.77
N GLY A 58 -21.59 11.04 25.63
CA GLY A 58 -22.53 11.47 24.61
C GLY A 58 -22.92 12.96 24.69
N ALA A 59 -22.87 13.53 25.87
CA ALA A 59 -23.19 14.93 26.12
C ALA A 59 -22.02 15.88 25.82
N LEU A 60 -20.81 15.38 25.62
CA LEU A 60 -19.65 16.19 25.28
C LEU A 60 -19.70 16.62 23.81
N THR A 61 -19.30 17.86 23.52
CA THR A 61 -19.24 18.40 22.16
C THR A 61 -17.79 18.37 21.65
N VAL A 62 -17.57 17.83 20.45
CA VAL A 62 -16.28 17.88 19.75
C VAL A 62 -16.40 18.78 18.53
N THR A 63 -15.47 19.73 18.39
CA THR A 63 -15.41 20.66 17.27
C THR A 63 -13.97 20.88 16.83
N VAL A 64 -13.78 21.29 15.56
CA VAL A 64 -12.49 21.84 15.10
C VAL A 64 -12.60 23.35 15.09
N THR A 65 -11.72 24.02 15.82
CA THR A 65 -11.86 25.45 16.11
C THR A 65 -10.87 26.36 15.41
N LYS A 66 -9.77 25.78 14.87
CA LYS A 66 -8.71 26.52 14.19
C LYS A 66 -8.06 25.66 13.12
N SER A 67 -7.66 26.30 12.02
CA SER A 67 -6.73 25.79 11.02
C SER A 67 -5.56 26.78 10.91
N SER A 68 -4.32 26.27 10.87
CA SER A 68 -3.12 27.10 10.70
C SER A 68 -2.93 27.59 9.27
N LYS A 69 -3.42 26.80 8.27
CA LYS A 69 -3.39 27.12 6.84
C LYS A 69 -4.75 26.87 6.20
N THR A 70 -5.58 27.87 6.16
CA THR A 70 -6.96 27.80 5.60
C THR A 70 -7.01 27.54 4.09
N ALA A 71 -5.90 27.76 3.37
CA ALA A 71 -5.78 27.40 1.96
C ALA A 71 -5.83 25.87 1.77
N VAL A 72 -5.25 25.09 2.69
CA VAL A 72 -5.23 23.62 2.64
C VAL A 72 -6.56 23.04 3.14
N ALA A 73 -7.03 23.47 4.30
CA ALA A 73 -8.35 23.13 4.81
C ALA A 73 -8.80 24.19 5.83
N THR A 74 -10.09 24.53 5.86
CA THR A 74 -10.71 25.37 6.89
C THR A 74 -11.40 24.49 7.94
N THR A 75 -11.88 25.09 9.02
CA THR A 75 -12.69 24.37 10.01
C THR A 75 -14.04 23.88 9.43
N ALA A 76 -14.54 24.52 8.38
CA ALA A 76 -15.77 24.12 7.69
C ALA A 76 -15.57 22.88 6.78
N ASP A 77 -14.33 22.58 6.41
CA ASP A 77 -13.99 21.40 5.62
C ASP A 77 -13.79 20.14 6.49
N VAL A 78 -13.99 20.28 7.80
CA VAL A 78 -13.84 19.17 8.75
C VAL A 78 -15.20 18.70 9.23
N SER A 79 -15.51 17.45 8.97
CA SER A 79 -16.69 16.79 9.51
C SER A 79 -16.36 16.04 10.80
N VAL A 80 -17.21 16.19 11.81
CA VAL A 80 -17.15 15.43 13.07
C VAL A 80 -18.44 14.64 13.19
N THR A 81 -18.33 13.31 13.22
CA THR A 81 -19.48 12.41 13.28
C THR A 81 -19.36 11.43 14.46
N GLY A 82 -20.47 10.76 14.78
CA GLY A 82 -20.55 9.83 15.90
C GLY A 82 -21.08 10.44 17.18
N THR A 83 -21.48 9.58 18.12
CA THR A 83 -22.03 9.89 19.43
C THR A 83 -21.35 9.00 20.50
N GLY A 84 -21.55 9.28 21.77
CA GLY A 84 -20.91 8.51 22.84
C GLY A 84 -19.45 8.90 23.09
N ALA A 85 -18.59 7.97 23.45
CA ALA A 85 -17.21 8.23 23.82
C ALA A 85 -16.28 8.46 22.61
N THR A 86 -16.66 8.00 21.42
CA THR A 86 -15.83 8.08 20.18
C THR A 86 -16.51 8.92 19.13
N ARG A 87 -15.76 9.84 18.54
CA ARG A 87 -16.13 10.65 17.37
C ARG A 87 -15.16 10.34 16.23
N LYS A 88 -15.64 10.51 15.01
CA LYS A 88 -14.84 10.37 13.78
C LYS A 88 -14.65 11.75 13.17
N VAL A 89 -13.40 12.15 12.94
CA VAL A 89 -13.01 13.39 12.29
C VAL A 89 -12.46 13.07 10.90
N VAL A 90 -13.05 13.69 9.87
CA VAL A 90 -12.62 13.59 8.46
C VAL A 90 -12.37 15.00 7.95
N VAL A 91 -11.30 15.17 7.17
CA VAL A 91 -10.89 16.45 6.58
C VAL A 91 -11.03 16.38 5.08
N ALA A 92 -11.77 17.28 4.45
CA ALA A 92 -11.82 17.45 3.01
C ALA A 92 -10.80 18.51 2.58
N ALA A 93 -9.74 18.12 1.88
CA ALA A 93 -8.70 19.04 1.45
C ALA A 93 -9.16 19.97 0.31
N ARG A 94 -8.74 21.23 0.35
CA ARG A 94 -8.93 22.23 -0.71
C ARG A 94 -7.74 22.37 -1.63
N ALA A 95 -6.53 22.25 -1.06
CA ALA A 95 -5.28 22.36 -1.77
C ALA A 95 -4.22 21.45 -1.15
N GLN A 96 -3.19 21.16 -1.93
CA GLN A 96 -1.98 20.46 -1.51
C GLN A 96 -1.25 21.25 -0.41
N GLY A 97 -0.63 20.53 0.54
CA GLY A 97 0.21 21.08 1.61
C GLY A 97 -0.19 20.62 3.00
N TYR A 98 0.30 21.34 4.01
CA TYR A 98 0.14 20.99 5.42
C TYR A 98 -0.71 22.02 6.16
N THR A 99 -1.47 21.60 7.17
CA THR A 99 -2.16 22.46 8.12
C THR A 99 -2.33 21.78 9.46
N ASP A 100 -2.25 22.57 10.54
CA ASP A 100 -2.58 22.12 11.88
C ASP A 100 -4.03 22.47 12.21
N LEU A 101 -4.78 21.47 12.64
CA LEU A 101 -6.17 21.60 13.03
C LEU A 101 -6.31 21.45 14.55
N THR A 102 -6.92 22.44 15.21
CA THR A 102 -7.18 22.37 16.66
C THR A 102 -8.52 21.67 16.91
N VAL A 103 -8.47 20.44 17.37
CA VAL A 103 -9.62 19.64 17.82
C VAL A 103 -9.90 19.99 19.29
N LYS A 104 -11.13 20.37 19.61
CA LYS A 104 -11.57 20.78 20.94
C LYS A 104 -12.74 19.93 21.41
N VAL A 105 -12.67 19.44 22.66
CA VAL A 105 -13.82 18.93 23.40
C VAL A 105 -14.30 19.97 24.36
N THR A 106 -15.62 20.11 24.48
CA THR A 106 -16.30 20.95 25.49
C THR A 106 -17.13 20.02 26.36
N GLY A 107 -16.87 20.08 27.66
CA GLY A 107 -17.60 19.36 28.71
C GLY A 107 -18.97 19.94 28.99
N VAL A 108 -19.78 19.21 29.78
CA VAL A 108 -21.16 19.65 30.18
C VAL A 108 -21.15 20.86 31.06
N ASP A 109 -20.06 21.18 31.73
CA ASP A 109 -19.81 22.34 32.57
C ASP A 109 -19.13 23.51 31.83
N GLY A 110 -18.91 23.38 30.51
CA GLY A 110 -18.26 24.38 29.69
C GLY A 110 -16.72 24.34 29.72
N GLN A 111 -16.10 23.52 30.57
CA GLN A 111 -14.64 23.33 30.52
C GLN A 111 -14.23 22.72 29.19
N THR A 112 -13.00 22.95 28.74
CA THR A 112 -12.52 22.49 27.45
C THR A 112 -11.14 21.85 27.53
N ALA A 113 -10.87 20.91 26.61
CA ALA A 113 -9.52 20.42 26.29
C ALA A 113 -9.29 20.41 24.78
N THR A 114 -8.04 20.53 24.37
CA THR A 114 -7.68 20.59 22.94
C THR A 114 -6.53 19.66 22.62
N LYS A 115 -6.50 19.20 21.35
CA LYS A 115 -5.36 18.52 20.71
C LYS A 115 -5.15 19.06 19.30
N THR A 116 -3.93 19.04 18.86
CA THR A 116 -3.58 19.37 17.47
C THR A 116 -3.62 18.08 16.63
N LEU A 117 -4.29 18.15 15.49
CA LEU A 117 -4.20 17.16 14.42
C LEU A 117 -3.35 17.78 13.32
N HIS A 118 -2.19 17.17 13.03
CA HIS A 118 -1.31 17.55 11.94
C HIS A 118 -1.80 16.90 10.65
N TYR A 119 -2.32 17.69 9.73
CA TYR A 119 -2.92 17.23 8.50
C TYR A 119 -2.07 17.63 7.29
N ALA A 120 -1.85 16.66 6.38
CA ALA A 120 -1.22 16.87 5.10
C ALA A 120 -2.16 16.41 3.98
N ALA A 121 -2.21 17.13 2.87
CA ALA A 121 -3.00 16.79 1.69
C ALA A 121 -2.14 16.75 0.44
N SER A 122 -2.16 15.65 -0.30
CA SER A 122 -1.56 15.59 -1.63
C SER A 122 -2.44 16.29 -2.66
N ALA A 123 -1.86 16.59 -3.83
CA ALA A 123 -2.57 17.18 -4.97
C ALA A 123 -3.74 16.28 -5.43
N ALA A 124 -4.64 16.85 -6.20
CA ALA A 124 -5.68 16.09 -6.88
C ALA A 124 -5.06 15.19 -7.95
N VAL A 125 -5.56 13.96 -8.05
CA VAL A 125 -5.16 12.99 -9.06
C VAL A 125 -6.30 12.67 -10.00
N GLN A 126 -5.98 12.15 -11.19
CA GLN A 126 -6.98 11.56 -12.05
C GLN A 126 -7.59 10.33 -11.35
N TYR A 127 -8.90 10.12 -11.47
CA TYR A 127 -9.65 9.05 -10.79
C TYR A 127 -9.67 9.12 -9.25
N ALA A 128 -9.60 10.31 -8.67
CA ALA A 128 -9.59 10.52 -7.21
C ALA A 128 -10.76 9.81 -6.48
N SER A 129 -11.95 9.74 -7.09
CA SER A 129 -13.13 9.04 -6.54
C SER A 129 -12.95 7.51 -6.47
N ASP A 130 -12.15 6.94 -7.36
CA ASP A 130 -11.85 5.51 -7.45
C ASP A 130 -10.57 5.15 -6.70
N SER A 131 -9.88 6.13 -6.14
CA SER A 131 -8.61 5.95 -5.44
C SER A 131 -8.79 5.79 -3.94
N ARG A 132 -7.89 5.02 -3.34
CA ARG A 132 -7.64 4.90 -1.90
C ARG A 132 -6.18 5.18 -1.65
N TYR A 133 -5.85 5.66 -0.45
CA TYR A 133 -4.48 5.97 -0.07
C TYR A 133 -4.10 5.10 1.11
N PHE A 134 -3.15 4.20 0.90
CA PHE A 134 -2.61 3.32 1.92
C PHE A 134 -1.43 4.00 2.59
N THR A 135 -1.59 4.41 3.87
CA THR A 135 -0.56 5.16 4.60
C THR A 135 0.36 4.24 5.40
N GLY A 136 1.51 4.76 5.81
CA GLY A 136 2.53 4.03 6.56
C GLY A 136 3.70 3.55 5.71
N SER A 137 3.63 3.73 4.40
CA SER A 137 4.66 3.50 3.41
C SER A 137 4.30 4.20 2.12
N SER A 138 5.28 4.60 1.32
CA SER A 138 5.10 5.23 0.01
C SER A 138 5.57 4.38 -1.16
N ASP A 139 6.37 3.34 -0.89
CA ASP A 139 7.19 2.61 -1.85
C ASP A 139 6.59 1.22 -2.12
N ALA A 140 5.26 1.18 -2.39
CA ALA A 140 4.56 -0.09 -2.63
C ALA A 140 4.95 -0.68 -3.98
N SER A 141 5.46 -1.91 -3.97
CA SER A 141 6.03 -2.61 -5.12
C SER A 141 5.29 -3.90 -5.48
N ALA A 142 4.69 -4.59 -4.51
CA ALA A 142 3.90 -5.80 -4.77
C ALA A 142 2.65 -5.87 -3.90
N ALA A 143 1.59 -6.49 -4.41
CA ALA A 143 0.35 -6.67 -3.67
C ALA A 143 -0.27 -8.04 -3.91
N VAL A 144 -0.99 -8.57 -2.91
CA VAL A 144 -1.70 -9.85 -3.00
C VAL A 144 -3.05 -9.73 -2.32
N ASP A 145 -4.11 -10.22 -2.98
CA ASP A 145 -5.43 -10.31 -2.35
C ASP A 145 -5.39 -11.22 -1.11
N ALA A 146 -5.78 -10.68 0.04
CA ALA A 146 -5.86 -11.41 1.30
C ALA A 146 -7.24 -12.05 1.52
N GLY A 147 -8.20 -11.76 0.62
CA GLY A 147 -9.60 -12.14 0.76
C GLY A 147 -10.38 -11.21 1.67
N GLY A 148 -11.72 -11.27 1.58
CA GLY A 148 -12.60 -10.47 2.42
C GLY A 148 -12.52 -8.96 2.21
N GLY A 149 -12.03 -8.51 1.04
CA GLY A 149 -11.85 -7.09 0.72
C GLY A 149 -10.56 -6.47 1.24
N TYR A 150 -9.57 -7.28 1.59
CA TYR A 150 -8.26 -6.84 2.10
C TYR A 150 -7.13 -7.21 1.15
N THR A 151 -6.05 -6.46 1.19
CA THR A 151 -4.81 -6.72 0.45
C THR A 151 -3.60 -6.66 1.35
N ILE A 152 -2.62 -7.52 1.08
CA ILE A 152 -1.28 -7.44 1.66
C ILE A 152 -0.40 -6.72 0.65
N VAL A 153 0.25 -5.64 1.08
CA VAL A 153 1.16 -4.82 0.26
C VAL A 153 2.57 -4.96 0.80
N ALA A 154 3.51 -5.20 -0.08
CA ALA A 154 4.94 -5.14 0.17
C ALA A 154 5.50 -3.79 -0.29
N ASP A 155 6.70 -3.49 0.16
CA ASP A 155 7.41 -2.22 0.00
C ASP A 155 8.87 -2.55 -0.35
N ASP A 156 9.46 -1.85 -1.32
CA ASP A 156 10.84 -2.10 -1.75
C ASP A 156 11.89 -1.50 -0.80
N GLU A 157 11.54 -0.47 -0.04
CA GLU A 157 12.41 0.19 0.96
C GLU A 157 12.34 -0.49 2.34
N SER A 158 11.49 -1.52 2.53
CA SER A 158 11.36 -2.24 3.79
C SER A 158 10.95 -3.71 3.64
N ASN A 159 11.25 -4.54 4.66
CA ASN A 159 10.82 -5.94 4.71
C ASN A 159 9.50 -6.11 5.46
N VAL A 160 8.70 -5.05 5.55
CA VAL A 160 7.44 -5.01 6.28
C VAL A 160 6.28 -5.22 5.33
N LEU A 161 5.54 -6.30 5.50
CA LEU A 161 4.28 -6.54 4.82
C LEU A 161 3.14 -5.87 5.59
N ARG A 162 2.21 -5.21 4.88
CA ARG A 162 1.13 -4.41 5.45
C ARG A 162 -0.22 -4.87 4.93
N LEU A 163 -1.20 -5.07 5.83
CA LEU A 163 -2.56 -5.45 5.48
C LEU A 163 -3.46 -4.22 5.47
N TYR A 164 -4.11 -3.96 4.35
CA TYR A 164 -5.05 -2.85 4.18
C TYR A 164 -6.46 -3.32 3.83
N ASP A 165 -7.45 -2.57 4.28
CA ASP A 165 -8.82 -2.64 3.75
C ASP A 165 -8.84 -1.90 2.40
N ARG A 166 -9.24 -2.60 1.35
CA ARG A 166 -9.25 -2.08 -0.04
C ARG A 166 -10.31 -1.01 -0.28
N SER A 167 -11.26 -0.86 0.62
CA SER A 167 -12.41 0.04 0.49
C SER A 167 -12.19 1.42 1.11
N VAL A 168 -11.19 1.56 2.00
CA VAL A 168 -10.94 2.79 2.75
C VAL A 168 -9.48 3.25 2.63
N SER A 169 -9.26 4.55 2.77
CA SER A 169 -7.91 5.11 2.92
C SER A 169 -7.47 5.07 4.38
N GLY A 170 -6.18 4.93 4.63
CA GLY A 170 -5.61 5.01 5.98
C GLY A 170 -4.50 4.01 6.26
N ALA A 171 -4.19 3.88 7.54
CA ALA A 171 -3.12 3.02 8.04
C ALA A 171 -3.43 1.52 7.85
N PRO A 172 -2.39 0.67 7.79
CA PRO A 172 -2.59 -0.77 7.74
C PRO A 172 -3.27 -1.27 9.04
N VAL A 173 -4.14 -2.26 8.90
CA VAL A 173 -4.79 -2.90 10.05
C VAL A 173 -3.84 -3.87 10.77
N ARG A 174 -2.81 -4.36 10.05
CA ARG A 174 -1.72 -5.20 10.57
C ARG A 174 -0.44 -4.98 9.77
N THR A 175 0.69 -5.27 10.44
CA THR A 175 2.01 -5.28 9.82
C THR A 175 2.80 -6.50 10.29
N TRP A 176 3.75 -6.97 9.45
CA TRP A 176 4.67 -8.06 9.77
C TRP A 176 6.04 -7.69 9.23
N ASP A 177 7.02 -7.60 10.12
CA ASP A 177 8.43 -7.45 9.76
C ASP A 177 9.09 -8.83 9.72
N PHE A 178 9.55 -9.24 8.56
CA PHE A 178 10.24 -10.52 8.36
C PHE A 178 11.74 -10.42 8.25
N SER A 179 12.36 -9.25 8.48
CA SER A 179 13.81 -9.02 8.37
C SER A 179 14.63 -10.08 9.11
N SER A 180 14.29 -10.36 10.36
CA SER A 180 14.99 -11.35 11.18
C SER A 180 14.78 -12.79 10.68
N ASN A 181 13.61 -13.11 10.17
CA ASN A 181 13.27 -14.45 9.68
C ASN A 181 14.04 -14.79 8.39
N ILE A 182 14.15 -13.83 7.47
CA ILE A 182 14.90 -13.98 6.23
C ILE A 182 16.40 -13.76 6.39
N GLY A 183 16.83 -13.30 7.58
CA GLY A 183 18.23 -12.98 7.89
C GLY A 183 18.74 -11.83 7.02
N ALA A 184 17.91 -10.81 6.80
CA ALA A 184 18.26 -9.60 6.08
C ALA A 184 18.72 -8.51 7.06
N SER A 185 19.79 -7.81 6.69
CA SER A 185 20.33 -6.67 7.41
C SER A 185 19.85 -5.32 6.84
N LYS A 186 19.35 -5.36 5.62
CA LYS A 186 18.79 -4.26 4.84
C LYS A 186 17.49 -4.70 4.19
N GLU A 187 16.86 -3.81 3.44
CA GLU A 187 15.74 -4.17 2.58
C GLU A 187 16.15 -5.25 1.56
N ILE A 188 15.22 -6.13 1.23
CA ILE A 188 15.42 -7.11 0.16
C ILE A 188 14.88 -6.61 -1.17
N ASP A 189 14.34 -5.38 -1.21
CA ASP A 189 13.81 -4.77 -2.43
C ASP A 189 12.69 -5.66 -3.00
N ILE A 190 11.61 -5.87 -2.22
CA ILE A 190 10.53 -6.78 -2.61
C ILE A 190 9.82 -6.20 -3.83
N GLU A 191 9.80 -6.92 -4.94
CA GLU A 191 9.29 -6.42 -6.23
C GLU A 191 8.23 -7.31 -6.86
N GLY A 192 8.02 -8.50 -6.36
CA GLY A 192 7.01 -9.39 -6.91
C GLY A 192 6.44 -10.35 -5.89
N ALA A 193 5.18 -10.73 -6.08
CA ALA A 193 4.52 -11.71 -5.23
C ALA A 193 3.50 -12.53 -6.01
N THR A 194 3.20 -13.74 -5.56
CA THR A 194 2.06 -14.53 -6.04
C THR A 194 1.53 -15.43 -4.94
N ARG A 195 0.29 -15.86 -5.05
CA ARG A 195 -0.36 -16.69 -4.04
C ARG A 195 -0.90 -17.99 -4.63
N VAL A 196 -0.58 -19.12 -3.98
CA VAL A 196 -1.15 -20.43 -4.29
C VAL A 196 -1.73 -21.01 -2.99
N GLY A 197 -3.02 -21.14 -2.93
CA GLY A 197 -3.71 -21.57 -1.70
C GLY A 197 -3.41 -20.62 -0.54
N ASP A 198 -2.85 -21.18 0.54
CA ASP A 198 -2.48 -20.40 1.73
C ASP A 198 -1.02 -19.92 1.70
N THR A 199 -0.25 -20.22 0.65
CA THR A 199 1.15 -19.80 0.53
C THR A 199 1.28 -18.60 -0.39
N ILE A 200 1.93 -17.54 0.09
CA ILE A 200 2.37 -16.41 -0.72
C ILE A 200 3.88 -16.55 -0.92
N TYR A 201 4.29 -16.36 -2.16
CA TYR A 201 5.68 -16.33 -2.61
C TYR A 201 6.05 -14.87 -2.89
N TRP A 202 7.18 -14.43 -2.36
CA TRP A 202 7.70 -13.08 -2.50
C TRP A 202 9.09 -13.13 -3.13
N THR A 203 9.41 -12.21 -4.00
CA THR A 203 10.75 -12.06 -4.57
C THR A 203 11.27 -10.65 -4.37
N GLY A 204 12.56 -10.54 -4.01
CA GLY A 204 13.25 -9.27 -4.19
C GLY A 204 13.58 -9.02 -5.65
N SER A 205 14.12 -7.86 -5.97
CA SER A 205 14.51 -7.46 -7.34
C SER A 205 15.57 -8.36 -7.96
N LEU A 206 16.34 -9.09 -7.15
CA LEU A 206 17.51 -9.85 -7.53
C LEU A 206 18.60 -9.01 -8.22
N GLY A 207 18.41 -7.70 -8.29
CA GLY A 207 19.29 -6.71 -8.92
C GLY A 207 20.43 -6.24 -8.04
N ASN A 208 21.27 -5.35 -8.59
CA ASN A 208 22.15 -4.50 -7.83
C ASN A 208 21.34 -3.36 -7.19
N ASN A 209 21.97 -2.54 -6.33
CA ASN A 209 21.33 -1.29 -5.89
C ASN A 209 21.40 -0.21 -7.00
N LYS A 210 20.82 0.96 -6.72
CA LYS A 210 20.81 2.10 -7.65
C LYS A 210 22.20 2.60 -8.07
N ASP A 211 23.24 2.29 -7.29
CA ASP A 211 24.63 2.67 -7.55
C ASP A 211 25.40 1.56 -8.31
N GLY A 212 24.73 0.47 -8.68
CA GLY A 212 25.31 -0.67 -9.37
C GLY A 212 26.04 -1.65 -8.44
N GLU A 213 25.93 -1.49 -7.13
CA GLU A 213 26.60 -2.36 -6.18
C GLU A 213 25.78 -3.63 -5.88
N TYR A 214 26.44 -4.76 -5.77
CA TYR A 214 25.84 -6.01 -5.33
C TYR A 214 25.33 -5.91 -3.89
N LYS A 215 24.06 -6.27 -3.66
CA LYS A 215 23.45 -6.38 -2.33
C LYS A 215 22.92 -7.79 -2.11
N ALA A 216 23.53 -8.53 -1.20
CA ALA A 216 23.19 -9.94 -0.95
C ALA A 216 21.74 -10.13 -0.49
N ASP A 217 21.19 -9.18 0.27
CA ASP A 217 19.82 -9.25 0.78
C ASP A 217 18.78 -9.20 -0.35
N ARG A 218 19.02 -8.44 -1.44
CA ARG A 218 18.14 -8.34 -2.61
C ARG A 218 17.98 -9.66 -3.38
N ASN A 219 18.87 -10.66 -3.18
CA ASN A 219 18.77 -11.98 -3.81
C ASN A 219 17.78 -12.92 -3.13
N THR A 220 16.93 -12.40 -2.29
CA THR A 220 16.01 -13.21 -1.47
C THR A 220 14.69 -13.45 -2.19
N VAL A 221 14.28 -14.71 -2.30
CA VAL A 221 12.89 -15.12 -2.47
C VAL A 221 12.45 -15.84 -1.20
N PHE A 222 11.21 -15.61 -0.73
CA PHE A 222 10.73 -16.23 0.49
C PHE A 222 9.23 -16.52 0.42
N THR A 223 8.72 -17.30 1.38
CA THR A 223 7.30 -17.61 1.49
C THR A 223 6.74 -17.18 2.83
N THR A 224 5.45 -16.83 2.80
CA THR A 224 4.62 -16.70 3.99
C THR A 224 3.38 -17.59 3.86
N THR A 225 2.87 -18.07 4.99
CA THR A 225 1.60 -18.81 5.04
C THR A 225 0.53 -17.90 5.62
N VAL A 226 -0.61 -17.85 4.93
CA VAL A 226 -1.78 -17.06 5.32
C VAL A 226 -2.70 -17.90 6.18
N THR A 227 -3.19 -17.33 7.28
CA THR A 227 -4.29 -17.87 8.07
C THR A 227 -5.32 -16.79 8.33
N GLY A 228 -6.58 -17.16 8.52
CA GLY A 228 -7.68 -16.19 8.65
C GLY A 228 -8.05 -15.56 7.32
N SER A 229 -8.84 -14.50 7.36
CA SER A 229 -9.24 -13.70 6.18
C SER A 229 -9.71 -12.31 6.62
N GLY A 230 -9.75 -11.36 5.69
CA GLY A 230 -10.16 -9.98 6.00
C GLY A 230 -9.25 -9.37 7.07
N ALA A 231 -9.81 -8.62 8.01
CA ALA A 231 -9.06 -8.00 9.12
C ALA A 231 -8.40 -9.02 10.07
N SER A 232 -8.83 -10.30 10.04
CA SER A 232 -8.24 -11.37 10.88
C SER A 232 -7.07 -12.08 10.18
N THR A 233 -6.71 -11.71 8.96
CA THR A 233 -5.56 -12.27 8.24
C THR A 233 -4.31 -12.23 9.11
N ALA A 234 -3.58 -13.33 9.14
CA ALA A 234 -2.28 -13.44 9.79
C ALA A 234 -1.29 -14.15 8.87
N LEU A 235 -0.03 -13.71 8.93
CA LEU A 235 1.08 -14.29 8.17
C LEU A 235 2.07 -14.96 9.10
N ALA A 236 2.54 -16.13 8.69
CA ALA A 236 3.67 -16.81 9.30
C ALA A 236 4.78 -16.99 8.26
N TYR A 237 6.03 -16.78 8.67
CA TYR A 237 7.19 -17.03 7.81
C TYR A 237 7.28 -18.52 7.45
N GLY A 238 7.60 -18.79 6.18
CA GLY A 238 7.87 -20.14 5.70
C GLY A 238 9.37 -20.39 5.56
N ARG A 239 9.90 -20.15 4.38
CA ARG A 239 11.31 -20.36 4.04
C ARG A 239 11.82 -19.27 3.11
N SER A 240 13.15 -19.14 2.99
CA SER A 240 13.80 -18.28 2.01
C SER A 240 14.85 -19.06 1.18
N TYR A 241 15.14 -18.53 -0.01
CA TYR A 241 16.17 -18.98 -0.91
C TYR A 241 16.92 -17.78 -1.48
N LYS A 242 18.26 -17.81 -1.45
CA LYS A 242 19.12 -16.66 -1.78
C LYS A 242 20.05 -16.90 -2.98
N LYS A 243 19.71 -17.85 -3.87
CA LYS A 243 20.56 -18.21 -5.01
C LYS A 243 19.85 -18.14 -6.37
N LEU A 244 18.63 -17.56 -6.42
CA LEU A 244 17.88 -17.54 -7.68
C LEU A 244 18.58 -16.70 -8.73
N ARG A 245 19.15 -15.53 -8.36
CA ARG A 245 19.99 -14.70 -9.23
C ARG A 245 21.16 -15.51 -9.81
N ASP A 246 21.93 -16.21 -8.96
CA ASP A 246 23.08 -16.98 -9.40
C ASP A 246 22.67 -18.12 -10.34
N ASN A 247 21.53 -18.77 -10.07
CA ASN A 247 21.00 -19.82 -10.94
C ASN A 247 20.59 -19.26 -12.32
N LEU A 248 19.92 -18.09 -12.37
CA LEU A 248 19.56 -17.40 -13.61
C LEU A 248 20.79 -17.03 -14.43
N VAL A 249 21.79 -16.43 -13.80
CA VAL A 249 23.06 -16.06 -14.46
C VAL A 249 23.81 -17.28 -14.98
N ALA A 250 23.91 -18.35 -14.18
CA ALA A 250 24.56 -19.58 -14.61
C ALA A 250 23.83 -20.25 -15.78
N TRP A 251 22.51 -20.27 -15.74
CA TRP A 251 21.67 -20.80 -16.79
C TRP A 251 21.83 -20.01 -18.11
N ASP A 252 21.76 -18.67 -18.08
CA ASP A 252 21.92 -17.84 -19.29
C ASP A 252 23.30 -18.04 -19.92
N LYS A 253 24.38 -18.09 -19.11
CA LYS A 253 25.75 -18.43 -19.59
C LYS A 253 25.79 -19.78 -20.28
N ALA A 254 25.16 -20.81 -19.71
CA ALA A 254 25.14 -22.16 -20.28
C ALA A 254 24.33 -22.26 -21.59
N ASN A 255 23.42 -21.28 -21.82
CA ASN A 255 22.56 -21.18 -23.00
C ASN A 255 22.98 -20.06 -23.97
N GLY A 256 24.26 -19.73 -24.01
CA GLY A 256 24.86 -18.79 -24.97
C GLY A 256 24.80 -17.34 -24.55
N ASN A 257 24.48 -17.02 -23.27
CA ASN A 257 24.43 -15.67 -22.71
C ASN A 257 23.51 -14.74 -23.50
N ARG A 258 22.35 -15.27 -23.91
CA ARG A 258 21.41 -14.60 -24.82
C ARG A 258 20.81 -13.32 -24.20
N TYR A 259 20.57 -13.33 -22.90
CA TYR A 259 19.90 -12.25 -22.20
C TYR A 259 20.88 -11.32 -21.47
N GLY A 260 22.18 -11.64 -21.47
CA GLY A 260 23.22 -10.82 -20.88
C GLY A 260 23.17 -10.73 -19.37
N PHE A 261 22.57 -11.69 -18.67
CA PHE A 261 22.39 -11.64 -17.21
C PHE A 261 23.70 -11.48 -16.45
N ALA A 262 24.79 -12.07 -16.95
CA ALA A 262 26.10 -11.90 -16.34
C ALA A 262 26.62 -10.44 -16.42
N ALA A 263 26.34 -9.75 -17.51
CA ALA A 263 26.69 -8.32 -17.65
C ALA A 263 25.75 -7.44 -16.83
N GLY A 264 24.43 -7.72 -16.87
CA GLY A 264 23.41 -6.97 -16.11
C GLY A 264 23.56 -7.10 -14.59
N THR A 265 24.26 -8.14 -14.12
CA THR A 265 24.56 -8.35 -12.69
C THR A 265 25.99 -7.99 -12.30
N ALA A 266 26.82 -7.49 -13.23
CA ALA A 266 28.19 -7.08 -12.94
C ALA A 266 28.23 -5.90 -11.98
N ASP A 267 29.36 -5.76 -11.28
CA ASP A 267 29.60 -4.60 -10.41
C ASP A 267 29.64 -3.33 -11.24
N GLY A 268 28.96 -2.29 -10.76
CA GLY A 268 28.79 -1.01 -11.45
C GLY A 268 27.61 -0.98 -12.45
N GLN A 269 26.94 -2.11 -12.72
CA GLN A 269 25.79 -2.13 -13.62
C GLN A 269 24.51 -1.70 -12.89
N ILE A 270 23.88 -0.64 -13.37
CA ILE A 270 22.63 -0.10 -12.83
C ILE A 270 21.47 -1.02 -13.22
N PRO A 271 20.61 -1.47 -12.27
CA PRO A 271 19.51 -2.38 -12.57
C PRO A 271 18.42 -1.77 -13.45
N LYS A 272 18.16 -0.48 -13.31
CA LYS A 272 17.16 0.30 -14.07
C LYS A 272 17.75 0.88 -15.37
N GLU A 273 18.51 0.06 -16.09
CA GLU A 273 18.99 0.30 -17.45
C GLU A 273 18.51 -0.84 -18.37
N ILE A 274 18.40 -0.57 -19.68
CA ILE A 274 17.79 -1.49 -20.63
C ILE A 274 18.47 -2.88 -20.71
N ASN A 275 19.76 -2.93 -20.38
CA ASN A 275 20.58 -4.13 -20.23
C ASN A 275 20.89 -4.47 -18.76
N GLY A 276 20.19 -3.85 -17.82
CA GLY A 276 20.29 -4.13 -16.40
C GLY A 276 19.76 -5.52 -16.03
N PHE A 277 19.66 -5.78 -14.74
CA PHE A 277 19.05 -7.00 -14.22
C PHE A 277 18.13 -6.62 -13.06
N ASN A 278 16.83 -6.69 -13.30
CA ASN A 278 15.81 -6.36 -12.32
C ASN A 278 14.55 -7.22 -12.55
N VAL A 279 14.11 -7.93 -11.50
CA VAL A 279 12.91 -8.77 -11.49
C VAL A 279 11.79 -8.00 -10.78
N GLU A 280 10.63 -7.85 -11.43
CA GLU A 280 9.44 -7.23 -10.83
C GLU A 280 8.17 -8.08 -10.98
N GLY A 281 8.20 -9.11 -11.82
CA GLY A 281 7.06 -10.01 -12.01
C GLY A 281 7.26 -11.37 -11.39
N LEU A 282 6.25 -11.86 -10.65
CA LEU A 282 6.21 -13.24 -10.16
C LEU A 282 4.80 -13.79 -10.20
N GLU A 283 4.54 -14.78 -11.06
CA GLU A 283 3.25 -15.47 -11.11
C GLU A 283 3.44 -16.93 -11.56
N PHE A 284 2.54 -17.83 -11.17
CA PHE A 284 2.60 -19.21 -11.64
C PHE A 284 2.09 -19.37 -13.08
N ALA A 285 2.70 -20.27 -13.84
CA ALA A 285 2.26 -20.65 -15.18
C ALA A 285 0.80 -21.17 -15.16
N PRO A 286 0.09 -21.15 -16.30
CA PRO A 286 -1.30 -21.63 -16.38
C PRO A 286 -1.45 -23.04 -15.83
N GLY A 287 -2.38 -23.23 -14.89
CA GLY A 287 -2.67 -24.52 -14.27
C GLY A 287 -1.53 -25.13 -13.43
N SER A 288 -0.42 -24.39 -13.22
CA SER A 288 0.74 -24.88 -12.48
C SER A 288 0.78 -24.31 -11.05
N THR A 289 1.31 -25.14 -10.14
CA THR A 289 1.69 -24.75 -8.78
C THR A 289 3.19 -24.98 -8.53
N THR A 290 3.93 -25.38 -9.57
CA THR A 290 5.36 -25.71 -9.49
C THR A 290 6.21 -24.85 -10.41
N THR A 291 5.69 -24.44 -11.57
CA THR A 291 6.38 -23.57 -12.52
C THR A 291 5.94 -22.12 -12.29
N ALA A 292 6.89 -21.26 -11.89
CA ALA A 292 6.66 -19.83 -11.76
C ALA A 292 7.27 -19.07 -12.94
N TYR A 293 6.57 -18.06 -13.42
CA TYR A 293 7.02 -17.05 -14.36
C TYR A 293 7.72 -15.94 -13.60
N VAL A 294 9.01 -15.75 -13.84
CA VAL A 294 9.80 -14.64 -13.31
C VAL A 294 9.86 -13.58 -14.42
N GLY A 295 9.18 -12.45 -14.20
CA GLY A 295 9.10 -11.35 -15.14
C GLY A 295 10.17 -10.30 -14.86
N PHE A 296 10.74 -9.75 -15.92
CA PHE A 296 11.84 -8.78 -15.83
C PHE A 296 11.36 -7.37 -16.19
N ARG A 297 11.73 -6.39 -15.37
CA ARG A 297 11.77 -4.98 -15.76
C ARG A 297 12.97 -4.74 -16.69
N ALA A 298 14.11 -5.32 -16.36
CA ALA A 298 15.31 -5.32 -17.20
C ALA A 298 16.03 -6.68 -17.09
N PRO A 299 16.62 -7.19 -18.20
CA PRO A 299 16.68 -6.58 -19.54
C PRO A 299 15.40 -6.79 -20.35
N LEU A 300 15.20 -5.99 -21.39
CA LEU A 300 14.34 -6.34 -22.52
C LEU A 300 15.03 -7.37 -23.42
N SER A 301 14.29 -8.02 -24.31
CA SER A 301 14.84 -8.99 -25.27
C SER A 301 14.48 -8.62 -26.73
N PRO A 302 15.48 -8.25 -27.57
CA PRO A 302 16.83 -7.88 -27.17
C PRO A 302 16.86 -6.61 -26.31
N ALA A 303 17.97 -6.37 -25.59
CA ALA A 303 18.14 -5.20 -24.70
C ALA A 303 18.35 -3.89 -25.50
N VAL A 304 17.33 -3.50 -26.25
CA VAL A 304 17.26 -2.28 -27.08
C VAL A 304 15.88 -1.66 -26.98
N THR A 305 15.78 -0.36 -27.26
CA THR A 305 14.49 0.32 -27.35
C THR A 305 13.54 -0.42 -28.31
N GLY A 306 12.32 -0.70 -27.85
CA GLY A 306 11.36 -1.52 -28.59
C GLY A 306 11.60 -3.04 -28.48
N GLY A 307 12.53 -3.48 -27.63
CA GLY A 307 12.67 -4.88 -27.25
C GLY A 307 11.40 -5.42 -26.55
N LYS A 308 11.29 -6.73 -26.46
CA LYS A 308 10.17 -7.40 -25.82
C LYS A 308 10.39 -7.58 -24.33
N ALA A 309 9.33 -7.57 -23.57
CA ALA A 309 9.36 -7.93 -22.15
C ALA A 309 9.72 -9.41 -21.98
N LEU A 310 10.56 -9.71 -21.00
CA LEU A 310 11.12 -11.05 -20.78
C LEU A 310 10.48 -11.73 -19.58
N ILE A 311 10.09 -12.99 -19.75
CA ILE A 311 9.72 -13.91 -18.68
C ILE A 311 10.62 -15.15 -18.77
N VAL A 312 11.20 -15.55 -17.62
CA VAL A 312 11.93 -16.84 -17.52
C VAL A 312 11.15 -17.77 -16.60
N PRO A 313 10.61 -18.89 -17.13
CA PRO A 313 9.93 -19.87 -16.30
C PRO A 313 10.92 -20.63 -15.40
N VAL A 314 10.66 -20.67 -14.10
CA VAL A 314 11.36 -21.52 -13.11
C VAL A 314 10.50 -22.76 -12.89
N THR A 315 10.91 -23.91 -13.44
CA THR A 315 10.06 -25.10 -13.59
C THR A 315 9.88 -25.91 -12.29
N ASN A 316 10.70 -25.66 -11.28
CA ASN A 316 10.67 -26.30 -9.97
C ASN A 316 10.61 -25.30 -8.81
N PHE A 317 9.90 -24.19 -8.97
CA PHE A 317 9.89 -23.08 -8.02
C PHE A 317 9.40 -23.51 -6.62
N ASP A 318 8.45 -24.43 -6.57
CA ASP A 318 7.98 -25.05 -5.34
C ASP A 318 9.12 -25.74 -4.56
N LYS A 319 10.03 -26.44 -5.24
CA LYS A 319 11.18 -27.13 -4.64
C LYS A 319 12.32 -26.19 -4.30
N VAL A 320 12.49 -25.11 -5.06
CA VAL A 320 13.45 -24.04 -4.72
C VAL A 320 13.17 -23.54 -3.29
N LEU A 321 11.89 -23.31 -2.96
CA LEU A 321 11.52 -22.79 -1.65
C LEU A 321 11.23 -23.87 -0.59
N SER A 322 10.69 -25.05 -0.98
CA SER A 322 10.39 -26.08 0.02
C SER A 322 11.61 -26.87 0.48
N SER A 323 12.61 -27.08 -0.42
CA SER A 323 13.77 -27.93 -0.14
C SER A 323 15.14 -27.27 -0.40
N GLY A 324 15.18 -26.03 -0.92
CA GLY A 324 16.43 -25.36 -1.30
C GLY A 324 17.10 -25.95 -2.53
N THR A 325 16.36 -26.69 -3.37
CA THR A 325 16.85 -27.25 -4.63
C THR A 325 17.21 -26.12 -5.60
N ALA A 326 18.31 -26.25 -6.33
CA ALA A 326 18.69 -25.28 -7.36
C ALA A 326 17.56 -25.13 -8.41
N ALA A 327 17.34 -23.90 -8.86
CA ALA A 327 16.32 -23.60 -9.84
C ALA A 327 16.62 -24.25 -11.20
N THR A 328 15.60 -24.79 -11.85
CA THR A 328 15.63 -25.27 -13.23
C THR A 328 14.72 -24.38 -14.07
N PHE A 329 15.10 -24.17 -15.34
CA PHE A 329 14.46 -23.16 -16.18
C PHE A 329 13.85 -23.76 -17.44
N GLY A 330 12.69 -23.22 -17.84
CA GLY A 330 12.03 -23.52 -19.10
C GLY A 330 12.47 -22.59 -20.22
N THR A 331 11.80 -22.71 -21.36
CA THR A 331 12.00 -21.81 -22.49
C THR A 331 11.51 -20.41 -22.14
N PRO A 332 12.34 -19.37 -22.27
CA PRO A 332 11.93 -18.00 -22.02
C PRO A 332 10.79 -17.54 -22.94
N ILE A 333 9.97 -16.65 -22.42
CA ILE A 333 8.81 -16.06 -23.11
C ILE A 333 9.11 -14.58 -23.34
N GLU A 334 8.92 -14.14 -24.57
CA GLU A 334 9.16 -12.77 -25.00
C GLU A 334 7.82 -12.14 -25.41
N LEU A 335 7.27 -11.25 -24.57
CA LEU A 335 5.98 -10.62 -24.81
C LEU A 335 6.15 -9.24 -25.46
N ASP A 336 5.41 -8.98 -26.50
CA ASP A 336 5.34 -7.63 -27.10
C ASP A 336 4.38 -6.77 -26.28
N LEU A 337 4.95 -5.90 -25.46
CA LEU A 337 4.24 -4.89 -24.67
C LEU A 337 4.46 -3.47 -25.23
N GLY A 338 4.76 -3.33 -26.52
CA GLY A 338 5.01 -2.05 -27.15
C GLY A 338 6.35 -1.41 -26.74
N GLY A 339 7.34 -2.22 -26.35
CA GLY A 339 8.65 -1.76 -25.88
C GLY A 339 8.68 -1.47 -24.37
N LEU A 340 7.57 -1.72 -23.66
CA LEU A 340 7.50 -1.63 -22.20
C LEU A 340 7.98 -2.92 -21.54
N ALA A 341 8.40 -2.79 -20.28
CA ALA A 341 8.83 -3.88 -19.41
C ALA A 341 7.68 -4.35 -18.50
N ILE A 342 7.87 -5.49 -17.83
CA ILE A 342 6.93 -5.97 -16.80
C ILE A 342 7.24 -5.24 -15.50
N ARG A 343 6.17 -4.63 -14.91
CA ARG A 343 6.18 -4.07 -13.55
C ARG A 343 5.46 -5.01 -12.57
N ASP A 344 4.41 -5.68 -12.99
CA ASP A 344 3.78 -6.79 -12.27
C ASP A 344 3.05 -7.70 -13.26
N ILE A 345 2.89 -8.95 -12.86
CA ILE A 345 2.10 -9.96 -13.56
C ILE A 345 1.28 -10.74 -12.54
N ARG A 346 -0.02 -10.78 -12.74
CA ARG A 346 -0.95 -11.46 -11.84
C ARG A 346 -1.98 -12.25 -12.63
N LYS A 347 -2.45 -13.39 -12.09
CA LYS A 347 -3.53 -14.18 -12.71
C LYS A 347 -4.67 -14.48 -11.75
N ASN A 348 -5.83 -14.80 -12.31
CA ASN A 348 -6.94 -15.39 -11.57
C ASN A 348 -6.96 -16.94 -11.68
N ALA A 349 -7.94 -17.55 -11.00
CA ALA A 349 -8.11 -19.00 -11.00
C ALA A 349 -8.44 -19.58 -12.40
N SER A 350 -8.93 -18.76 -13.32
CA SER A 350 -9.23 -19.14 -14.72
C SER A 350 -8.02 -18.96 -15.65
N ASN A 351 -6.82 -18.69 -15.10
CA ASN A 351 -5.59 -18.40 -15.84
C ASN A 351 -5.69 -17.21 -16.79
N GLN A 352 -6.51 -16.23 -16.47
CA GLN A 352 -6.51 -14.94 -17.13
C GLN A 352 -5.50 -14.04 -16.41
N TYR A 353 -4.55 -13.47 -17.15
CA TYR A 353 -3.50 -12.63 -16.59
C TYR A 353 -3.78 -11.16 -16.86
N LEU A 354 -3.37 -10.31 -15.91
CA LEU A 354 -3.12 -8.89 -16.10
C LEU A 354 -1.62 -8.63 -15.91
N ILE A 355 -1.06 -7.78 -16.78
CA ILE A 355 0.34 -7.35 -16.74
C ILE A 355 0.34 -5.83 -16.68
N VAL A 356 0.92 -5.26 -15.62
CA VAL A 356 1.30 -3.85 -15.59
C VAL A 356 2.59 -3.73 -16.38
N ALA A 357 2.56 -2.92 -17.42
CA ALA A 357 3.70 -2.64 -18.26
C ALA A 357 4.13 -1.18 -18.09
N GLY A 358 5.41 -0.94 -17.91
CA GLY A 358 6.00 0.38 -17.71
C GLY A 358 7.41 0.50 -18.25
N SER A 359 8.06 1.64 -18.02
CA SER A 359 9.44 1.86 -18.40
C SER A 359 10.40 0.89 -17.72
N TRP A 360 11.42 0.46 -18.45
CA TRP A 360 12.58 -0.26 -17.88
C TRP A 360 13.53 0.69 -17.13
N ALA A 361 13.52 1.99 -17.48
CA ALA A 361 14.37 3.00 -16.87
C ALA A 361 13.91 3.36 -15.43
N ALA A 362 14.67 4.20 -14.76
CA ALA A 362 14.19 4.87 -13.55
C ALA A 362 12.95 5.70 -13.88
N ASP A 363 11.96 5.65 -13.00
CA ASP A 363 10.66 6.28 -13.24
C ASP A 363 10.80 7.79 -13.30
N ASP A 364 10.17 8.40 -14.29
CA ASP A 364 9.86 9.82 -14.34
C ASP A 364 8.35 10.00 -14.59
N ASN A 365 7.83 11.20 -14.31
CA ASN A 365 6.39 11.49 -14.43
C ASN A 365 5.88 11.48 -15.89
N SER A 366 6.74 11.26 -16.88
CA SER A 366 6.40 11.19 -18.30
C SER A 366 6.40 9.77 -18.86
N ASP A 367 6.87 8.79 -18.10
CA ASP A 367 6.96 7.41 -18.56
C ASP A 367 5.58 6.81 -18.84
N PRO A 368 5.44 6.10 -19.97
CA PRO A 368 4.18 5.46 -20.31
C PRO A 368 3.96 4.19 -19.47
N TYR A 369 2.75 4.03 -18.99
CA TYR A 369 2.27 2.80 -18.37
C TYR A 369 1.04 2.28 -19.11
N ALA A 370 0.92 0.96 -19.19
CA ALA A 370 -0.24 0.32 -19.79
C ALA A 370 -0.60 -0.99 -19.07
N LEU A 371 -1.88 -1.34 -19.12
CA LEU A 371 -2.37 -2.61 -18.64
C LEU A 371 -2.65 -3.53 -19.82
N TYR A 372 -2.10 -4.74 -19.77
CA TYR A 372 -2.32 -5.79 -20.75
C TYR A 372 -3.03 -6.97 -20.10
N SER A 373 -3.85 -7.69 -20.87
CA SER A 373 -4.31 -9.01 -20.52
C SER A 373 -3.59 -10.06 -21.37
N TRP A 374 -3.42 -11.25 -20.80
CA TRP A 374 -2.80 -12.40 -21.45
C TRP A 374 -3.42 -13.69 -20.91
N ASP A 375 -3.39 -14.76 -21.68
CA ASP A 375 -3.91 -16.08 -21.28
C ASP A 375 -2.82 -17.04 -20.75
N GLY A 376 -1.57 -16.54 -20.70
CA GLY A 376 -0.43 -17.31 -20.22
C GLY A 376 0.17 -18.27 -21.26
N ASP A 377 -0.37 -18.35 -22.47
CA ASP A 377 0.20 -19.16 -23.57
C ASP A 377 1.27 -18.36 -24.32
N PRO A 378 2.53 -18.82 -24.36
CA PRO A 378 3.61 -18.13 -25.08
C PRO A 378 3.36 -17.94 -26.59
N ALA A 379 2.44 -18.72 -27.18
CA ALA A 379 2.06 -18.59 -28.60
C ALA A 379 1.08 -17.44 -28.86
N HIS A 380 0.47 -16.89 -27.81
CA HIS A 380 -0.52 -15.82 -27.91
C HIS A 380 0.04 -14.49 -27.47
N ALA A 381 -0.26 -13.43 -28.22
CA ALA A 381 0.15 -12.08 -27.89
C ALA A 381 -0.71 -11.50 -26.76
N PRO A 382 -0.12 -10.73 -25.83
CA PRO A 382 -0.88 -9.94 -24.87
C PRO A 382 -1.77 -8.90 -25.57
N VAL A 383 -2.92 -8.59 -24.97
CA VAL A 383 -3.88 -7.62 -25.49
C VAL A 383 -3.87 -6.39 -24.57
N LYS A 384 -3.52 -5.23 -25.12
CA LYS A 384 -3.58 -3.97 -24.40
C LYS A 384 -5.01 -3.64 -24.02
N ARG A 385 -5.26 -3.35 -22.74
CA ARG A 385 -6.58 -3.01 -22.20
C ARG A 385 -6.78 -1.52 -22.06
N LEU A 386 -5.79 -0.83 -21.49
CA LEU A 386 -5.83 0.63 -21.31
C LEU A 386 -4.42 1.20 -21.16
N ASP A 387 -4.29 2.49 -21.45
CA ASP A 387 -3.15 3.30 -21.02
C ASP A 387 -3.44 3.77 -19.60
N LEU A 388 -2.46 3.63 -18.70
CA LEU A 388 -2.57 4.09 -17.33
C LEU A 388 -2.13 5.57 -17.24
N PRO A 389 -2.68 6.36 -16.31
CA PRO A 389 -2.28 7.74 -16.14
C PRO A 389 -0.78 7.87 -15.84
N THR A 390 -0.12 8.82 -16.49
CA THR A 390 1.31 9.11 -16.32
C THR A 390 1.56 10.44 -15.59
N SER A 391 0.53 11.28 -15.47
CA SER A 391 0.63 12.62 -14.88
C SER A 391 0.52 12.67 -13.37
N ASP A 392 0.22 11.56 -12.75
CA ASP A 392 0.12 11.46 -11.29
C ASP A 392 1.49 11.08 -10.71
N PRO A 393 1.82 11.50 -9.48
CA PRO A 393 3.06 11.10 -8.87
C PRO A 393 3.14 9.57 -8.73
N GLY A 394 4.35 9.03 -8.88
CA GLY A 394 4.66 7.60 -8.73
C GLY A 394 4.45 6.74 -9.98
N GLY A 395 4.95 5.52 -9.92
CA GLY A 395 4.84 4.48 -10.94
C GLY A 395 3.76 3.46 -10.61
N TRP A 396 3.11 2.86 -11.62
CA TRP A 396 2.20 1.73 -11.41
C TRP A 396 3.00 0.45 -11.24
N GLU A 397 2.89 -0.18 -10.05
CA GLU A 397 3.74 -1.31 -9.67
C GLU A 397 2.99 -2.61 -9.43
N ALA A 398 1.76 -2.59 -8.92
CA ALA A 398 1.11 -3.82 -8.51
C ALA A 398 -0.36 -3.92 -8.93
N VAL A 399 -0.78 -5.14 -9.29
CA VAL A 399 -2.19 -5.56 -9.42
C VAL A 399 -2.56 -6.35 -8.18
N VAL A 400 -3.60 -5.94 -7.46
CA VAL A 400 -4.03 -6.66 -6.25
C VAL A 400 -4.60 -8.04 -6.59
N ASP A 401 -5.51 -8.09 -7.56
CA ASP A 401 -6.16 -9.31 -8.06
C ASP A 401 -6.68 -9.11 -9.49
N VAL A 402 -6.87 -10.22 -10.19
CA VAL A 402 -7.43 -10.24 -11.55
C VAL A 402 -8.90 -10.67 -11.49
N PRO A 403 -9.84 -9.80 -11.90
CA PRO A 403 -11.25 -10.18 -12.00
C PRO A 403 -11.48 -11.17 -13.14
N ASP A 404 -12.70 -11.70 -13.25
CA ASP A 404 -13.08 -12.43 -14.46
C ASP A 404 -13.13 -11.48 -15.67
N LEU A 405 -12.15 -11.63 -16.57
CA LEU A 405 -12.01 -10.77 -17.75
C LEU A 405 -13.04 -11.04 -18.86
N THR A 406 -13.92 -12.02 -18.67
CA THR A 406 -15.07 -12.25 -19.58
C THR A 406 -16.29 -11.41 -19.19
N VAL A 407 -16.30 -10.81 -18.00
CA VAL A 407 -17.38 -9.97 -17.48
C VAL A 407 -17.17 -8.53 -17.94
N SER A 408 -18.16 -7.96 -18.65
CA SER A 408 -18.12 -6.54 -19.04
C SER A 408 -18.11 -5.62 -17.81
N GLY A 409 -17.27 -4.59 -17.84
CA GLY A 409 -17.14 -3.65 -16.73
C GLY A 409 -16.37 -4.21 -15.53
N ALA A 410 -15.68 -5.35 -15.68
CA ALA A 410 -14.82 -5.89 -14.61
C ALA A 410 -13.74 -4.89 -14.20
N ARG A 411 -13.46 -4.80 -12.90
CA ARG A 411 -12.53 -3.81 -12.35
C ARG A 411 -11.37 -4.50 -11.61
N ALA A 412 -10.18 -3.98 -11.79
CA ALA A 412 -8.98 -4.34 -11.04
C ALA A 412 -8.47 -3.15 -10.22
N GLN A 413 -7.90 -3.41 -9.07
CA GLN A 413 -7.23 -2.40 -8.25
C GLN A 413 -5.72 -2.47 -8.49
N LEU A 414 -5.12 -1.35 -8.90
CA LEU A 414 -3.70 -1.18 -9.12
C LEU A 414 -3.13 -0.25 -8.05
N ILE A 415 -1.88 -0.48 -7.65
CA ILE A 415 -1.18 0.29 -6.62
C ILE A 415 0.03 0.97 -7.24
N THR A 416 0.33 2.21 -6.79
CA THR A 416 1.51 2.98 -7.19
C THR A 416 2.62 2.90 -6.14
N ASP A 417 3.87 2.91 -6.61
CA ASP A 417 5.02 3.40 -5.85
C ASP A 417 5.04 4.93 -5.96
N ASP A 418 4.87 5.61 -4.84
CA ASP A 418 4.89 7.07 -4.74
C ASP A 418 6.16 7.56 -4.00
N GLY A 419 7.15 6.70 -3.74
CA GLY A 419 8.31 6.99 -2.87
C GLY A 419 9.14 8.17 -3.29
N SER A 420 9.36 8.37 -4.59
CA SER A 420 10.10 9.51 -5.14
C SER A 420 9.24 10.76 -5.39
N ALA A 421 7.94 10.70 -5.10
CA ALA A 421 7.01 11.80 -5.35
C ALA A 421 7.07 12.88 -4.28
N ASP A 422 7.01 14.16 -4.68
CA ASP A 422 6.69 15.27 -3.78
C ASP A 422 5.18 15.36 -3.56
N LEU A 423 4.67 14.60 -2.61
CA LEU A 423 3.24 14.49 -2.35
C LEU A 423 2.61 15.80 -1.85
N TYR A 424 3.39 16.66 -1.16
CA TYR A 424 2.84 17.80 -0.43
C TYR A 424 3.32 19.16 -0.94
N GLY A 425 4.15 19.19 -2.00
CA GLY A 425 4.58 20.40 -2.68
C GLY A 425 5.63 21.20 -1.90
N ASP A 426 6.45 20.53 -1.09
CA ASP A 426 7.51 21.13 -0.29
C ASP A 426 8.93 20.73 -0.74
N GLY A 427 9.04 19.91 -1.80
CA GLY A 427 10.28 19.40 -2.35
C GLY A 427 10.81 18.15 -1.62
N THR A 428 10.07 17.58 -0.66
CA THR A 428 10.45 16.38 0.06
C THR A 428 9.86 15.14 -0.63
N GLU A 429 10.72 14.17 -0.98
CA GLU A 429 10.27 12.88 -1.50
C GLU A 429 9.46 12.13 -0.42
N ALA A 430 8.43 11.40 -0.83
CA ALA A 430 7.52 10.73 0.11
C ALA A 430 8.24 9.74 1.03
N LYS A 431 9.24 9.01 0.52
CA LYS A 431 10.04 8.07 1.31
C LYS A 431 10.88 8.76 2.41
N ASP A 432 11.24 10.03 2.22
CA ASP A 432 12.05 10.82 3.15
C ASP A 432 11.21 11.58 4.18
N LEU A 433 9.87 11.49 4.11
CA LEU A 433 8.98 12.11 5.08
C LEU A 433 9.25 11.56 6.49
N THR A 434 9.31 12.47 7.47
CA THR A 434 9.62 12.13 8.87
C THR A 434 8.54 11.30 9.55
N HIS A 435 7.28 11.45 9.12
CA HIS A 435 6.11 10.81 9.73
C HIS A 435 5.53 9.78 8.75
N ASP A 436 5.55 8.51 9.16
CA ASP A 436 5.05 7.41 8.32
C ASP A 436 3.56 7.56 8.00
N GLU A 437 2.77 8.21 8.87
CA GLU A 437 1.35 8.49 8.61
C GLU A 437 1.12 9.43 7.41
N TRP A 438 2.16 10.15 6.98
CA TRP A 438 2.13 10.99 5.77
C TRP A 438 2.68 10.28 4.54
N LYS A 439 3.48 9.22 4.71
CA LYS A 439 3.87 8.34 3.60
C LYS A 439 2.66 7.58 3.12
N LYS A 440 2.47 7.50 1.82
CA LYS A 440 1.33 6.78 1.25
C LYS A 440 1.58 6.34 -0.18
N SER A 441 0.97 5.22 -0.54
CA SER A 441 0.79 4.73 -1.90
C SER A 441 -0.67 4.88 -2.30
N ARG A 442 -0.92 5.03 -3.59
CA ARG A 442 -2.27 5.16 -4.12
C ARG A 442 -2.74 3.83 -4.71
N ALA A 443 -3.95 3.42 -4.35
CA ALA A 443 -4.63 2.23 -4.86
C ALA A 443 -5.88 2.65 -5.64
N THR A 444 -5.86 2.48 -6.96
CA THR A 444 -6.93 2.97 -7.85
C THR A 444 -7.63 1.82 -8.56
N TRP A 445 -8.96 1.89 -8.63
CA TRP A 445 -9.79 0.94 -9.35
C TRP A 445 -9.96 1.35 -10.81
N PHE A 446 -9.57 0.48 -11.73
CA PHE A 446 -9.76 0.65 -13.17
C PHE A 446 -10.74 -0.37 -13.73
N THR A 447 -11.59 0.07 -14.68
CA THR A 447 -12.35 -0.86 -15.53
C THR A 447 -11.39 -1.46 -16.56
N VAL A 448 -11.27 -2.77 -16.57
CA VAL A 448 -10.29 -3.51 -17.40
C VAL A 448 -10.93 -4.28 -18.56
N THR A 449 -12.24 -4.31 -18.61
CA THR A 449 -13.04 -4.92 -19.71
C THR A 449 -14.11 -3.94 -20.17
N ASN A 450 -14.42 -3.95 -21.48
CA ASN A 450 -15.48 -3.14 -22.09
C ASN A 450 -16.83 -3.84 -22.03
#